data_6442a33aa137ad18f68cb4475a2b8aa5
#
_entry.id   6442a33aa137ad18f68cb4475a2b8aa5
#
_cell.length_a   1.000
_cell.length_b   1.000
_cell.length_c   1.000
_cell.angle_alpha   90.00
_cell.angle_beta   90.00
_cell.angle_gamma   90.00
#
_symmetry.space_group_name_H-M   'P 1'
#
loop_
_entity.id
_entity.type
_entity.pdbx_description
1 polymer ?
#
loop_
_entity_poly.entity_id
_entity_poly.type
_entity_poly.pdbx_seq_one_letter_code
_entity_poly.pdbx_strand_id
1 'polypeptide(L)'
;MKKQEKLALVESALENFYGDQQFASSLRESVLYSIHAGGKRIRPFLLLEVLEALQVAIKPAHAQVAAALEMIHTGSLIHDDLPAMDDDDYRRGRLTNHKKFGEAMAILAGDALF
;
A
#
# COMPACT_ATOMS: atom_id res chain seq x y z
N MET A 1 5.44 -20.41 9.31
CA MET A 1 4.71 -19.95 8.11
C MET A 1 5.72 -19.55 7.05
N LYS A 2 5.49 -19.94 5.81
CA LYS A 2 6.40 -19.64 4.70
C LYS A 2 6.27 -18.18 4.28
N LYS A 3 7.33 -17.64 3.66
CA LYS A 3 7.36 -16.26 3.17
C LYS A 3 6.18 -15.96 2.24
N GLN A 4 5.89 -16.87 1.30
CA GLN A 4 4.80 -16.69 0.34
C GLN A 4 3.44 -16.63 1.02
N GLU A 5 3.24 -17.40 2.08
CA GLU A 5 2.00 -17.38 2.86
C GLU A 5 1.82 -16.04 3.58
N LYS A 6 2.90 -15.51 4.16
CA LYS A 6 2.89 -14.21 4.83
C LYS A 6 2.57 -13.09 3.84
N LEU A 7 3.22 -13.12 2.68
CA LEU A 7 2.96 -12.11 1.63
C LEU A 7 1.53 -12.19 1.12
N ALA A 8 0.99 -13.40 0.96
CA ALA A 8 -0.39 -13.59 0.54
C ALA A 8 -1.39 -13.01 1.56
N LEU A 9 -1.11 -13.17 2.86
CA LEU A 9 -1.94 -12.56 3.90
C LEU A 9 -1.94 -11.04 3.82
N VAL A 10 -0.78 -10.45 3.57
CA VAL A 10 -0.64 -9.00 3.43
C VAL A 10 -1.40 -8.51 2.19
N GLU A 11 -1.21 -9.16 1.04
CA GLU A 11 -1.91 -8.79 -0.19
C GLU A 11 -3.43 -8.90 -0.04
N SER A 12 -3.90 -9.96 0.61
CA SER A 12 -5.32 -10.16 0.87
C SER A 12 -5.89 -9.05 1.76
N ALA A 13 -5.16 -8.66 2.80
CA ALA A 13 -5.57 -7.60 3.70
C ALA A 13 -5.62 -6.25 2.99
N LEU A 14 -4.65 -5.95 2.11
CA LEU A 14 -4.63 -4.73 1.31
C LEU A 14 -5.86 -4.67 0.39
N GLU A 15 -6.16 -5.76 -0.31
CA GLU A 15 -7.33 -5.83 -1.19
C GLU A 15 -8.63 -5.65 -0.42
N ASN A 16 -8.79 -6.36 0.70
CA ASN A 16 -10.02 -6.33 1.49
C ASN A 16 -10.25 -4.97 2.12
N PHE A 17 -9.20 -4.25 2.45
CA PHE A 17 -9.34 -2.96 3.12
C PHE A 17 -10.09 -1.96 2.24
N TYR A 18 -9.83 -1.96 0.92
CA TYR A 18 -10.45 -1.02 -0.01
C TYR A 18 -11.61 -1.64 -0.80
N GLY A 19 -11.76 -2.96 -0.79
CA GLY A 19 -12.79 -3.65 -1.55
C GLY A 19 -14.20 -3.28 -1.14
N ASP A 20 -14.43 -3.15 0.17
CA ASP A 20 -15.75 -2.90 0.75
C ASP A 20 -15.95 -1.45 1.19
N GLN A 21 -14.97 -0.58 0.96
CA GLN A 21 -15.06 0.82 1.36
C GLN A 21 -15.98 1.60 0.44
N GLN A 22 -16.87 2.40 1.04
CA GLN A 22 -17.78 3.24 0.30
C GLN A 22 -17.19 4.64 0.15
N PHE A 23 -16.27 4.79 -0.79
CA PHE A 23 -15.80 6.11 -1.18
C PHE A 23 -15.79 6.22 -2.70
N ALA A 24 -15.61 7.46 -3.20
CA ALA A 24 -15.72 7.74 -4.62
C ALA A 24 -14.88 6.75 -5.44
N SER A 25 -15.48 6.20 -6.51
CA SER A 25 -14.83 5.18 -7.33
C SER A 25 -13.52 5.67 -7.95
N SER A 26 -13.43 6.94 -8.31
CA SER A 26 -12.20 7.52 -8.86
C SER A 26 -11.08 7.57 -7.84
N LEU A 27 -11.39 7.88 -6.58
CA LEU A 27 -10.41 7.86 -5.49
C LEU A 27 -9.94 6.44 -5.22
N ARG A 28 -10.85 5.49 -5.15
CA ARG A 28 -10.51 4.07 -4.95
C ARG A 28 -9.63 3.54 -6.07
N GLU A 29 -9.94 3.89 -7.32
CA GLU A 29 -9.13 3.49 -8.48
C GLU A 29 -7.71 4.02 -8.36
N SER A 30 -7.55 5.28 -7.96
CA SER A 30 -6.25 5.90 -7.77
C SER A 30 -5.44 5.24 -6.65
N VAL A 31 -6.09 4.95 -5.51
CA VAL A 31 -5.46 4.26 -4.37
C VAL A 31 -5.01 2.87 -4.78
N LEU A 32 -5.90 2.08 -5.40
CA LEU A 32 -5.59 0.71 -5.80
C LEU A 32 -4.53 0.65 -6.89
N TYR A 33 -4.49 1.64 -7.78
CA TYR A 33 -3.44 1.74 -8.79
C TYR A 33 -2.05 1.70 -8.16
N SER A 34 -1.83 2.50 -7.11
CA SER A 34 -0.53 2.55 -6.45
C SER A 34 -0.26 1.31 -5.60
N ILE A 35 -1.28 0.75 -4.95
CA ILE A 35 -1.13 -0.51 -4.22
C ILE A 35 -0.77 -1.64 -5.18
N HIS A 36 -1.44 -1.74 -6.32
CA HIS A 36 -1.19 -2.78 -7.32
C HIS A 36 0.09 -2.56 -8.12
N ALA A 37 0.71 -1.39 -8.02
CA ALA A 37 2.01 -1.16 -8.65
C ALA A 37 3.08 -2.10 -8.09
N GLY A 38 2.79 -2.78 -7.02
CA GLY A 38 3.64 -3.80 -6.46
C GLY A 38 4.66 -3.27 -5.47
N GLY A 39 5.70 -4.02 -5.29
CA GLY A 39 6.74 -3.75 -4.32
C GLY A 39 7.10 -5.04 -3.59
N LYS A 40 8.20 -5.00 -2.85
CA LYS A 40 8.70 -6.19 -2.16
C LYS A 40 7.93 -6.49 -0.88
N ARG A 41 7.09 -5.58 -0.40
CA ARG A 41 6.33 -5.70 0.84
C ARG A 41 7.24 -6.02 2.03
N ILE A 42 8.42 -5.42 2.07
CA ILE A 42 9.44 -5.71 3.10
C ILE A 42 8.95 -5.32 4.48
N ARG A 43 8.33 -4.15 4.62
CA ARG A 43 7.88 -3.64 5.92
C ARG A 43 6.82 -4.53 6.57
N PRO A 44 5.72 -4.86 5.88
CA PRO A 44 4.75 -5.78 6.46
C PRO A 44 5.30 -7.18 6.66
N PHE A 45 6.16 -7.65 5.77
CA PHE A 45 6.80 -8.95 5.91
C PHE A 45 7.66 -9.02 7.18
N LEU A 46 8.46 -7.99 7.44
CA LEU A 46 9.29 -7.93 8.65
C LEU A 46 8.44 -7.91 9.92
N LEU A 47 7.32 -7.20 9.91
CA LEU A 47 6.42 -7.20 11.05
C LEU A 47 5.95 -8.62 11.38
N LEU A 48 5.51 -9.36 10.37
CA LEU A 48 5.06 -10.74 10.56
C LEU A 48 6.21 -11.66 10.97
N GLU A 49 7.42 -11.45 10.46
CA GLU A 49 8.61 -12.20 10.84
C GLU A 49 8.95 -11.99 12.32
N VAL A 50 8.89 -10.76 12.80
CA VAL A 50 9.14 -10.44 14.20
C VAL A 50 8.12 -11.12 15.10
N LEU A 51 6.84 -11.08 14.74
CA LEU A 51 5.80 -11.77 15.51
C LEU A 51 6.09 -13.26 15.62
N GLU A 52 6.45 -13.89 14.52
CA GLU A 52 6.75 -15.32 14.50
C GLU A 52 8.02 -15.63 15.32
N ALA A 53 9.05 -14.78 15.24
CA ALA A 53 10.26 -14.93 16.04
C ALA A 53 9.97 -14.83 17.54
N LEU A 54 8.95 -14.05 17.92
CA LEU A 54 8.50 -13.93 19.30
C LEU A 54 7.50 -15.02 19.69
N GLN A 55 7.32 -16.02 18.83
CA GLN A 55 6.41 -17.15 19.04
C GLN A 55 4.94 -16.72 19.17
N VAL A 56 4.58 -15.64 18.49
CA VAL A 56 3.19 -15.17 18.40
C VAL A 56 2.57 -15.74 17.14
N ALA A 57 1.44 -16.44 17.27
CA ALA A 57 0.71 -16.97 16.12
C ALA A 57 0.13 -15.81 15.30
N ILE A 58 0.38 -15.83 13.99
CA ILE A 58 -0.12 -14.78 13.10
C ILE A 58 -1.63 -14.95 12.90
N LYS A 59 -2.38 -13.91 13.24
CA LYS A 59 -3.85 -13.86 13.12
C LYS A 59 -4.23 -12.83 12.06
N PRO A 60 -5.48 -12.87 11.56
CA PRO A 60 -5.92 -11.88 10.57
C PRO A 60 -5.71 -10.43 11.00
N ALA A 61 -5.89 -10.12 12.29
CA ALA A 61 -5.65 -8.78 12.81
C ALA A 61 -4.20 -8.34 12.62
N HIS A 62 -3.25 -9.26 12.77
CA HIS A 62 -1.82 -8.96 12.55
C HIS A 62 -1.55 -8.63 11.08
N ALA A 63 -2.19 -9.36 10.17
CA ALA A 63 -2.06 -9.08 8.73
C ALA A 63 -2.66 -7.72 8.39
N GLN A 64 -3.74 -7.31 9.03
CA GLN A 64 -4.34 -5.99 8.84
C GLN A 64 -3.41 -4.86 9.30
N VAL A 65 -2.76 -5.03 10.45
CA VAL A 65 -1.77 -4.05 10.94
C VAL A 65 -0.58 -3.98 10.00
N ALA A 66 -0.09 -5.12 9.55
CA ALA A 66 1.01 -5.18 8.57
C ALA A 66 0.63 -4.48 7.27
N ALA A 67 -0.59 -4.70 6.78
CA ALA A 67 -1.10 -4.03 5.59
C ALA A 67 -1.19 -2.52 5.79
N ALA A 68 -1.63 -2.07 6.97
CA ALA A 68 -1.69 -0.64 7.29
C ALA A 68 -0.32 0.01 7.20
N LEU A 69 0.73 -0.67 7.65
CA LEU A 69 2.09 -0.17 7.52
C LEU A 69 2.49 0.02 6.06
N GLU A 70 2.13 -0.94 5.19
CA GLU A 70 2.39 -0.82 3.75
C GLU A 70 1.56 0.29 3.11
N MET A 71 0.34 0.50 3.58
CA MET A 71 -0.51 1.60 3.10
C MET A 71 0.12 2.96 3.36
N ILE A 72 0.62 3.17 4.57
CA ILE A 72 1.33 4.41 4.93
C ILE A 72 2.55 4.59 4.03
N HIS A 73 3.31 3.54 3.82
CA HIS A 73 4.48 3.58 2.94
C HIS A 73 4.08 3.94 1.51
N THR A 74 3.06 3.30 0.95
CA THR A 74 2.57 3.59 -0.40
C THR A 74 2.10 5.03 -0.52
N GLY A 75 1.36 5.52 0.47
CA GLY A 75 0.91 6.91 0.51
C GLY A 75 2.08 7.89 0.51
N SER A 76 3.12 7.59 1.29
CA SER A 76 4.32 8.45 1.31
C SER A 76 5.01 8.51 -0.05
N LEU A 77 5.03 7.40 -0.78
CA LEU A 77 5.63 7.36 -2.12
C LEU A 77 4.82 8.18 -3.12
N ILE A 78 3.49 8.14 -3.05
CA ILE A 78 2.64 8.96 -3.90
C ILE A 78 2.95 10.44 -3.69
N HIS A 79 3.06 10.87 -2.43
CA HIS A 79 3.34 12.26 -2.11
C HIS A 79 4.77 12.67 -2.49
N ASP A 80 5.74 11.78 -2.29
CA ASP A 80 7.14 12.05 -2.67
C ASP A 80 7.30 12.22 -4.17
N ASP A 81 6.48 11.56 -4.98
CA ASP A 81 6.56 11.63 -6.43
C ASP A 81 5.96 12.93 -7.01
N LEU A 82 5.21 13.69 -6.20
CA LEU A 82 4.55 14.91 -6.67
C LEU A 82 5.55 15.94 -7.21
N PRO A 83 5.12 16.81 -8.15
CA PRO A 83 6.00 17.84 -8.72
C PRO A 83 6.66 18.75 -7.68
N ALA A 84 5.96 19.02 -6.57
CA ALA A 84 6.50 19.85 -5.49
C ALA A 84 7.53 19.13 -4.63
N MET A 85 7.68 17.83 -4.80
CA MET A 85 8.62 16.97 -4.07
C MET A 85 9.70 16.49 -5.03
N ASP A 86 9.75 15.18 -5.32
CA ASP A 86 10.78 14.60 -6.17
C ASP A 86 10.48 14.75 -7.67
N ASP A 87 9.25 15.09 -8.04
CA ASP A 87 8.80 15.29 -9.42
C ASP A 87 9.11 14.10 -10.32
N ASP A 88 8.78 12.90 -9.85
CA ASP A 88 9.03 11.68 -10.61
C ASP A 88 7.85 11.36 -11.53
N ASP A 89 8.17 10.98 -12.78
CA ASP A 89 7.16 10.60 -13.77
C ASP A 89 6.86 9.10 -13.73
N TYR A 90 7.82 8.29 -13.30
CA TYR A 90 7.72 6.82 -13.31
C TYR A 90 8.19 6.23 -11.98
N ARG A 91 7.54 5.16 -11.60
CA ARG A 91 7.92 4.32 -10.47
C ARG A 91 7.71 2.86 -10.84
N ARG A 92 8.77 2.05 -10.74
CA ARG A 92 8.76 0.62 -11.12
C ARG A 92 8.25 0.40 -12.54
N GLY A 93 8.64 1.28 -13.47
CA GLY A 93 8.27 1.17 -14.88
C GLY A 93 6.84 1.58 -15.20
N ARG A 94 6.09 2.12 -14.25
CA ARG A 94 4.73 2.61 -14.44
C ARG A 94 4.68 4.11 -14.16
N LEU A 95 3.73 4.80 -14.79
CA LEU A 95 3.49 6.21 -14.48
C LEU A 95 3.20 6.37 -13.00
N THR A 96 3.74 7.42 -12.39
CA THR A 96 3.41 7.79 -11.01
C THR A 96 1.94 8.17 -10.91
N ASN A 97 1.40 8.15 -9.69
CA ASN A 97 -0.01 8.40 -9.46
C ASN A 97 -0.46 9.75 -10.03
N HIS A 98 0.31 10.82 -9.78
CA HIS A 98 -0.07 12.14 -10.25
C HIS A 98 0.01 12.28 -11.78
N LYS A 99 0.86 11.52 -12.44
CA LYS A 99 0.94 11.50 -13.90
C LYS A 99 -0.26 10.76 -14.50
N LYS A 100 -0.75 9.73 -13.83
CA LYS A 100 -1.89 8.94 -14.29
C LYS A 100 -3.23 9.62 -14.00
N PHE A 101 -3.39 10.18 -12.80
CA PHE A 101 -4.68 10.68 -12.31
C PHE A 101 -4.72 12.20 -12.04
N GLY A 102 -3.59 12.89 -12.15
CA GLY A 102 -3.48 14.31 -11.83
C GLY A 102 -3.03 14.55 -10.40
N GLU A 103 -2.52 15.77 -10.14
CA GLU A 103 -1.95 16.12 -8.83
C GLU A 103 -2.98 16.09 -7.70
N ALA A 104 -4.16 16.67 -7.95
CA ALA A 104 -5.20 16.73 -6.91
C ALA A 104 -5.60 15.33 -6.45
N MET A 105 -5.85 14.43 -7.40
CA MET A 105 -6.23 13.06 -7.07
C MET A 105 -5.08 12.33 -6.37
N ALA A 106 -3.82 12.56 -6.76
CA ALA A 106 -2.68 11.94 -6.12
C ALA A 106 -2.53 12.40 -4.66
N ILE A 107 -2.74 13.68 -4.38
CA ILE A 107 -2.72 14.21 -3.02
C ILE A 107 -3.78 13.50 -2.18
N LEU A 108 -5.00 13.41 -2.70
CA LEU A 108 -6.11 12.75 -2.00
C LEU A 108 -5.86 11.25 -1.81
N ALA A 109 -5.30 10.58 -2.83
CA ALA A 109 -5.01 9.16 -2.73
C ALA A 109 -3.95 8.88 -1.65
N GLY A 110 -2.90 9.68 -1.60
CA GLY A 110 -1.89 9.58 -0.55
C GLY A 110 -2.50 9.80 0.83
N ASP A 111 -3.34 10.83 0.98
CA ASP A 111 -4.02 11.12 2.25
C ASP A 111 -4.93 9.96 2.66
N ALA A 112 -5.63 9.34 1.71
CA ALA A 112 -6.52 8.21 2.00
C ALA A 112 -5.77 6.97 2.49
N LEU A 113 -4.48 6.84 2.14
CA LEU A 113 -3.63 5.73 2.58
C LEU A 113 -3.03 5.92 3.96
N PHE A 114 -3.03 7.13 4.47
CA PHE A 114 -2.57 7.42 5.85
C PHE A 114 -3.65 7.11 6.92
#